data_976b9ca2c065181c3d12c51bc0569613
#
_entry.id   976b9ca2c065181c3d12c51bc0569613
#
_cell.length_a   1.000
_cell.length_b   1.000
_cell.length_c   1.000
_cell.angle_alpha   90.00
_cell.angle_beta   90.00
_cell.angle_gamma   90.00
#
_symmetry.space_group_name_H-M   'P 1'
#
loop_
_entity.id
_entity.type
_entity.pdbx_description
1 polymer ?
#
loop_
_entity_poly.entity_id
_entity_poly.type
_entity_poly.pdbx_seq_one_letter_code
_entity_poly.pdbx_strand_id
1 'polypeptide(L)'
;MKDVTKSLVFVITSVLYGSVLAGGGPLGIDHRVKEDDHGIWQRQYQRDLMTLMIGGEIAGAAWEGGETRLGKTFWQSIDASVLGGVSTELMKVAFSRQRPSETDNPNKFFQGSGHRSFPSGEVTAASAIVTPFVAEYREDYPAIYALEILPTYDMIARVKVRGHWQSDVLAGFTLGTASGVYAHSRTQPLILSALPQGFMVGLRKKF
;
A
#
# COMPACT_ATOMS: atom_id res chain seq x y z
N MET A 1 0.45 -16.27 -12.87
CA MET A 1 1.33 -15.14 -13.25
C MET A 1 0.77 -14.27 -14.39
N LYS A 2 0.12 -14.80 -15.43
CA LYS A 2 -0.37 -13.98 -16.56
C LYS A 2 -1.51 -13.01 -16.24
N ASP A 3 -2.34 -13.27 -15.22
CA ASP A 3 -3.54 -12.48 -14.94
C ASP A 3 -3.31 -11.31 -13.95
N VAL A 4 -2.32 -11.42 -13.06
CA VAL A 4 -1.91 -10.29 -12.19
C VAL A 4 -1.35 -9.15 -13.03
N THR A 5 -0.60 -9.51 -14.09
CA THR A 5 -0.04 -8.54 -15.03
C THR A 5 -1.13 -7.77 -15.78
N LYS A 6 -2.25 -8.44 -16.12
CA LYS A 6 -3.38 -7.79 -16.82
C LYS A 6 -4.15 -6.80 -15.92
N SER A 7 -4.38 -7.16 -14.65
CA SER A 7 -5.05 -6.26 -13.69
C SER A 7 -4.18 -5.06 -13.33
N LEU A 8 -2.88 -5.27 -13.16
CA LEU A 8 -1.92 -4.20 -12.92
C LEU A 8 -1.84 -3.24 -14.12
N VAL A 9 -1.85 -3.78 -15.35
CA VAL A 9 -1.86 -2.99 -16.59
C VAL A 9 -3.15 -2.20 -16.72
N PHE A 10 -4.31 -2.74 -16.35
CA PHE A 10 -5.59 -2.04 -16.45
C PHE A 10 -5.69 -0.85 -15.48
N VAL A 11 -5.22 -1.00 -14.24
CA VAL A 11 -5.18 0.11 -13.27
C VAL A 11 -4.18 1.19 -13.71
N ILE A 12 -3.00 0.79 -14.21
CA ILE A 12 -1.99 1.74 -14.72
C ILE A 12 -2.51 2.48 -15.96
N THR A 13 -3.19 1.80 -16.89
CA THR A 13 -3.71 2.44 -18.09
C THR A 13 -4.88 3.37 -17.84
N SER A 14 -5.78 3.07 -16.90
CA SER A 14 -6.90 3.96 -16.56
C SER A 14 -6.45 5.26 -15.87
N VAL A 15 -5.31 5.26 -15.18
CA VAL A 15 -4.71 6.46 -14.59
C VAL A 15 -3.97 7.30 -15.64
N LEU A 16 -3.50 6.69 -16.74
CA LEU A 16 -2.75 7.37 -17.81
C LEU A 16 -3.62 8.06 -18.88
N TYR A 17 -4.92 7.78 -18.95
CA TYR A 17 -5.83 8.40 -19.93
C TYR A 17 -6.41 9.76 -19.53
N GLY A 18 -6.02 10.32 -18.39
CA GLY A 18 -6.25 11.74 -18.07
C GLY A 18 -5.26 12.62 -18.83
N SER A 19 -5.77 13.46 -19.71
CA SER A 19 -5.09 14.51 -20.52
C SER A 19 -3.60 14.69 -20.19
N VAL A 20 -2.75 14.47 -21.17
CA VAL A 20 -1.32 14.83 -21.14
C VAL A 20 -1.21 16.36 -21.04
N LEU A 21 -1.47 16.90 -19.86
CA LEU A 21 -0.94 18.19 -19.47
C LEU A 21 0.53 17.95 -19.18
N ALA A 22 1.42 18.76 -19.75
CA ALA A 22 2.85 18.71 -19.54
C ALA A 22 3.14 18.84 -18.04
N GLY A 23 3.10 17.71 -17.32
CA GLY A 23 3.44 17.59 -15.91
C GLY A 23 4.95 17.48 -15.77
N GLY A 24 5.43 17.62 -14.53
CA GLY A 24 6.83 17.37 -14.18
C GLY A 24 6.99 16.03 -13.45
N GLY A 25 8.13 15.87 -12.78
CA GLY A 25 8.43 14.70 -11.97
C GLY A 25 8.71 13.42 -12.77
N PRO A 26 8.86 12.29 -12.07
CA PRO A 26 8.99 10.99 -12.71
C PRO A 26 7.81 10.71 -13.64
N LEU A 27 8.10 10.20 -14.83
CA LEU A 27 7.11 9.88 -15.87
C LEU A 27 6.35 11.11 -16.44
N GLY A 28 6.67 12.34 -16.04
CA GLY A 28 5.99 13.55 -16.53
C GLY A 28 4.52 13.67 -16.12
N ILE A 29 4.07 12.94 -15.09
CA ILE A 29 2.64 12.86 -14.69
C ILE A 29 2.29 13.77 -13.51
N ASP A 30 3.30 14.31 -12.83
CA ASP A 30 3.11 15.07 -11.62
C ASP A 30 2.66 16.51 -11.91
N HIS A 31 1.55 16.87 -11.35
CA HIS A 31 1.03 18.23 -11.34
C HIS A 31 0.34 18.52 -10.01
N ARG A 32 0.39 19.78 -9.60
CA ARG A 32 -0.29 20.21 -8.39
C ARG A 32 -1.78 20.36 -8.65
N VAL A 33 -2.60 19.57 -7.97
CA VAL A 33 -4.05 19.65 -8.06
C VAL A 33 -4.60 20.75 -7.15
N LYS A 34 -5.86 21.18 -7.40
CA LYS A 34 -6.58 21.98 -6.41
C LYS A 34 -6.79 21.13 -5.15
N GLU A 35 -6.43 21.71 -4.00
CA GLU A 35 -6.61 21.04 -2.71
C GLU A 35 -8.07 20.78 -2.40
N ASP A 36 -8.35 19.58 -1.95
CA ASP A 36 -9.69 19.15 -1.55
C ASP A 36 -9.56 18.22 -0.32
N ASP A 37 -9.86 18.76 0.84
CA ASP A 37 -9.92 18.03 2.13
C ASP A 37 -11.36 18.06 2.67
N HIS A 38 -12.36 17.76 1.79
CA HIS A 38 -13.76 17.76 2.16
C HIS A 38 -14.43 16.41 1.84
N GLY A 39 -15.57 16.16 2.50
CA GLY A 39 -16.33 14.93 2.30
C GLY A 39 -15.46 13.70 2.49
N ILE A 40 -15.53 12.77 1.54
CA ILE A 40 -14.76 11.50 1.59
C ILE A 40 -13.25 11.68 1.47
N TRP A 41 -12.76 12.86 1.04
CA TRP A 41 -11.34 13.14 0.89
C TRP A 41 -10.69 13.65 2.18
N GLN A 42 -11.43 13.87 3.25
CA GLN A 42 -10.91 14.36 4.52
C GLN A 42 -9.77 13.49 5.03
N ARG A 43 -8.72 14.15 5.51
CA ARG A 43 -7.54 13.48 6.06
C ARG A 43 -7.88 12.52 7.21
N GLN A 44 -8.94 12.79 7.95
CA GLN A 44 -9.39 11.92 9.02
C GLN A 44 -9.78 10.54 8.50
N TYR A 45 -10.61 10.46 7.45
CA TYR A 45 -11.04 9.17 6.90
C TYR A 45 -9.89 8.32 6.35
N GLN A 46 -8.85 8.96 5.80
CA GLN A 46 -7.64 8.27 5.36
C GLN A 46 -6.90 7.63 6.54
N ARG A 47 -6.77 8.38 7.67
CA ARG A 47 -6.15 7.84 8.91
C ARG A 47 -6.99 6.72 9.52
N ASP A 48 -8.31 6.90 9.56
CA ASP A 48 -9.23 5.90 10.09
C ASP A 48 -9.17 4.62 9.26
N LEU A 49 -9.14 4.74 7.92
CA LEU A 49 -8.95 3.61 7.01
C LEU A 49 -7.64 2.87 7.31
N MET A 50 -6.52 3.58 7.42
CA MET A 50 -5.23 2.96 7.74
C MET A 50 -5.25 2.27 9.10
N THR A 51 -5.85 2.89 10.09
CA THR A 51 -5.99 2.31 11.44
C THR A 51 -6.81 1.02 11.40
N LEU A 52 -7.91 1.02 10.67
CA LEU A 52 -8.76 -0.16 10.49
C LEU A 52 -8.04 -1.27 9.71
N MET A 53 -7.32 -0.94 8.66
CA MET A 53 -6.59 -1.92 7.85
C MET A 53 -5.45 -2.57 8.65
N ILE A 54 -4.60 -1.78 9.30
CA ILE A 54 -3.50 -2.28 10.12
C ILE A 54 -4.03 -3.03 11.36
N GLY A 55 -5.02 -2.47 12.04
CA GLY A 55 -5.66 -3.13 13.16
C GLY A 55 -6.33 -4.44 12.77
N GLY A 56 -7.00 -4.46 11.62
CA GLY A 56 -7.66 -5.64 11.06
C GLY A 56 -6.69 -6.76 10.70
N GLU A 57 -5.55 -6.44 10.06
CA GLU A 57 -4.55 -7.47 9.73
C GLU A 57 -3.92 -8.09 10.98
N ILE A 58 -3.59 -7.27 12.00
CA ILE A 58 -3.02 -7.75 13.26
C ILE A 58 -4.05 -8.58 14.04
N ALA A 59 -5.28 -8.08 14.18
CA ALA A 59 -6.33 -8.79 14.86
C ALA A 59 -6.71 -10.10 14.15
N GLY A 60 -6.77 -10.10 12.82
CA GLY A 60 -7.03 -11.29 12.01
C GLY A 60 -5.92 -12.33 12.15
N ALA A 61 -4.65 -11.93 12.11
CA ALA A 61 -3.52 -12.82 12.32
C ALA A 61 -3.51 -13.44 13.73
N ALA A 62 -3.81 -12.64 14.75
CA ALA A 62 -3.89 -13.11 16.14
C ALA A 62 -5.07 -14.06 16.36
N TRP A 63 -6.21 -13.80 15.71
CA TRP A 63 -7.42 -14.61 15.83
C TRP A 63 -7.32 -15.95 15.11
N GLU A 64 -6.88 -15.94 13.85
CA GLU A 64 -6.80 -17.11 12.98
C GLU A 64 -5.56 -17.99 13.25
N GLY A 65 -4.51 -17.40 13.82
CA GLY A 65 -3.22 -18.09 13.96
C GLY A 65 -2.49 -18.27 12.63
N GLY A 66 -1.55 -19.23 12.57
CA GLY A 66 -0.73 -19.48 11.37
C GLY A 66 -1.10 -20.73 10.57
N GLU A 67 -2.05 -21.53 11.06
CA GLU A 67 -2.33 -22.86 10.50
C GLU A 67 -3.43 -22.86 9.42
N THR A 68 -4.38 -21.94 9.51
CA THR A 68 -5.47 -21.83 8.53
C THR A 68 -5.01 -21.09 7.28
N ARG A 69 -5.68 -21.31 6.15
CA ARG A 69 -5.45 -20.57 4.90
C ARG A 69 -5.59 -19.06 5.14
N LEU A 70 -6.63 -18.66 5.85
CA LEU A 70 -6.91 -17.26 6.16
C LEU A 70 -5.86 -16.68 7.12
N GLY A 71 -5.51 -17.40 8.17
CA GLY A 71 -4.49 -16.98 9.13
C GLY A 71 -3.13 -16.79 8.48
N LYS A 72 -2.73 -17.75 7.62
CA LYS A 72 -1.51 -17.63 6.83
C LYS A 72 -1.52 -16.38 5.94
N THR A 73 -2.66 -16.07 5.31
CA THR A 73 -2.81 -14.86 4.48
C THR A 73 -2.65 -13.59 5.31
N PHE A 74 -3.22 -13.54 6.53
CA PHE A 74 -3.00 -12.41 7.43
C PHE A 74 -1.54 -12.24 7.83
N TRP A 75 -0.80 -13.32 8.13
CA TRP A 75 0.62 -13.24 8.43
C TRP A 75 1.45 -12.80 7.22
N GLN A 76 1.10 -13.27 6.02
CA GLN A 76 1.72 -12.79 4.78
C GLN A 76 1.45 -11.30 4.53
N SER A 77 0.26 -10.80 4.91
CA SER A 77 -0.09 -9.39 4.87
C SER A 77 0.80 -8.57 5.81
N ILE A 78 1.01 -9.03 7.05
CA ILE A 78 1.92 -8.39 8.01
C ILE A 78 3.37 -8.38 7.47
N ASP A 79 3.85 -9.49 6.92
CA ASP A 79 5.18 -9.56 6.29
C ASP A 79 5.31 -8.52 5.16
N ALA A 80 4.28 -8.41 4.32
CA ALA A 80 4.25 -7.45 3.23
C ALA A 80 4.26 -6.00 3.74
N SER A 81 3.48 -5.72 4.80
CA SER A 81 3.42 -4.40 5.45
C SER A 81 4.76 -4.00 6.04
N VAL A 82 5.47 -4.92 6.69
CA VAL A 82 6.81 -4.68 7.23
C VAL A 82 7.82 -4.44 6.12
N LEU A 83 7.85 -5.29 5.08
CA LEU A 83 8.75 -5.14 3.94
C LEU A 83 8.52 -3.83 3.19
N GLY A 84 7.26 -3.54 2.87
CA GLY A 84 6.86 -2.31 2.20
C GLY A 84 7.16 -1.07 3.04
N GLY A 85 6.89 -1.13 4.35
CA GLY A 85 7.14 -0.05 5.29
C GLY A 85 8.64 0.27 5.40
N VAL A 86 9.49 -0.73 5.63
CA VAL A 86 10.95 -0.55 5.70
C VAL A 86 11.49 0.01 4.38
N SER A 87 11.07 -0.56 3.25
CA SER A 87 11.49 -0.08 1.93
C SER A 87 11.05 1.36 1.68
N THR A 88 9.82 1.72 2.06
CA THR A 88 9.31 3.09 1.99
C THR A 88 10.16 4.05 2.80
N GLU A 89 10.51 3.70 4.03
CA GLU A 89 11.31 4.57 4.90
C GLU A 89 12.73 4.80 4.34
N LEU A 90 13.37 3.74 3.83
CA LEU A 90 14.66 3.86 3.16
C LEU A 90 14.58 4.77 1.93
N MET A 91 13.56 4.61 1.10
CA MET A 91 13.37 5.44 -0.09
C MET A 91 13.06 6.91 0.27
N LYS A 92 12.28 7.17 1.33
CA LYS A 92 12.01 8.53 1.81
C LYS A 92 13.28 9.25 2.24
N VAL A 93 14.18 8.56 2.92
CA VAL A 93 15.48 9.11 3.31
C VAL A 93 16.35 9.34 2.07
N ALA A 94 16.41 8.36 1.16
CA ALA A 94 17.25 8.43 -0.04
C ALA A 94 16.83 9.56 -1.00
N PHE A 95 15.53 9.71 -1.23
CA PHE A 95 15.00 10.65 -2.22
C PHE A 95 14.61 12.02 -1.65
N SER A 96 14.29 12.12 -0.38
CA SER A 96 13.99 13.37 0.35
C SER A 96 13.18 14.38 -0.48
N ARG A 97 12.05 13.96 -1.06
CA ARG A 97 11.24 14.74 -1.99
C ARG A 97 10.27 15.65 -1.26
N GLN A 98 10.13 16.90 -1.71
CA GLN A 98 9.12 17.85 -1.23
C GLN A 98 7.71 17.43 -1.69
N ARG A 99 6.71 17.72 -0.85
CA ARG A 99 5.30 17.45 -1.12
C ARG A 99 4.65 18.54 -1.98
N PRO A 100 3.51 18.25 -2.65
CA PRO A 100 2.73 19.28 -3.33
C PRO A 100 2.23 20.39 -2.41
N SER A 101 2.10 20.15 -1.11
CA SER A 101 1.79 21.16 -0.10
C SER A 101 2.94 22.12 0.19
N GLU A 102 4.18 21.72 -0.11
CA GLU A 102 5.40 22.47 0.19
C GLU A 102 5.95 23.24 -1.03
N THR A 103 5.64 22.76 -2.25
CA THR A 103 6.19 23.33 -3.48
C THR A 103 5.27 23.07 -4.69
N ASP A 104 5.36 23.93 -5.71
CA ASP A 104 4.72 23.70 -7.02
C ASP A 104 5.63 22.94 -7.99
N ASN A 105 6.90 22.72 -7.63
CA ASN A 105 7.87 22.04 -8.49
C ASN A 105 8.00 20.56 -8.12
N PRO A 106 7.45 19.63 -8.92
CA PRO A 106 7.49 18.20 -8.65
C PRO A 106 8.89 17.56 -8.76
N ASN A 107 9.88 18.28 -9.26
CA ASN A 107 11.26 17.80 -9.40
C ASN A 107 12.14 18.08 -8.16
N LYS A 108 11.57 18.56 -7.06
CA LYS A 108 12.28 18.85 -5.82
C LYS A 108 12.58 17.58 -5.02
N PHE A 109 13.56 16.81 -5.50
CA PHE A 109 14.18 15.67 -4.82
C PHE A 109 15.47 16.10 -4.10
N PHE A 110 15.94 15.29 -3.16
CA PHE A 110 17.18 15.45 -2.42
C PHE A 110 17.25 16.76 -1.62
N GLN A 111 16.11 17.15 -1.02
CA GLN A 111 15.97 18.41 -0.29
C GLN A 111 16.27 18.30 1.21
N GLY A 112 16.81 17.16 1.67
CA GLY A 112 17.17 16.91 3.07
C GLY A 112 16.08 16.14 3.84
N SER A 113 16.43 15.69 5.05
CA SER A 113 15.68 14.69 5.84
C SER A 113 14.25 15.09 6.25
N GLY A 114 13.92 16.37 6.19
CA GLY A 114 12.59 16.89 6.52
C GLY A 114 11.52 16.59 5.46
N HIS A 115 11.93 16.26 4.23
CA HIS A 115 11.04 16.11 3.09
C HIS A 115 10.85 14.62 2.77
N ARG A 116 9.62 14.13 2.91
CA ARG A 116 9.30 12.70 2.92
C ARG A 116 8.11 12.36 2.01
N SER A 117 8.10 12.92 0.78
CA SER A 117 6.98 12.69 -0.14
C SER A 117 7.08 11.34 -0.85
N PHE A 118 8.24 10.94 -1.34
CA PHE A 118 8.41 9.76 -2.19
C PHE A 118 8.99 8.56 -1.44
N PRO A 119 8.35 7.38 -1.57
CA PRO A 119 7.01 7.11 -2.06
C PRO A 119 5.93 7.37 -1.00
N SER A 120 4.63 7.21 -1.38
CA SER A 120 3.52 7.29 -0.42
C SER A 120 3.47 6.07 0.50
N GLY A 121 3.72 6.27 1.80
CA GLY A 121 3.75 5.18 2.78
C GLY A 121 2.39 4.57 3.06
N GLU A 122 1.32 5.39 3.11
CA GLU A 122 -0.04 4.89 3.33
C GLU A 122 -0.51 4.04 2.16
N VAL A 123 -0.29 4.48 0.93
CA VAL A 123 -0.60 3.69 -0.26
C VAL A 123 0.23 2.40 -0.30
N THR A 124 1.52 2.45 0.09
CA THR A 124 2.34 1.24 0.22
C THR A 124 1.74 0.26 1.21
N ALA A 125 1.35 0.73 2.40
CA ALA A 125 0.75 -0.11 3.43
C ALA A 125 -0.59 -0.70 2.96
N ALA A 126 -1.49 0.13 2.41
CA ALA A 126 -2.78 -0.35 1.92
C ALA A 126 -2.64 -1.43 0.84
N SER A 127 -1.74 -1.24 -0.13
CA SER A 127 -1.49 -2.22 -1.20
C SER A 127 -0.82 -3.48 -0.65
N ALA A 128 0.13 -3.34 0.29
CA ALA A 128 0.79 -4.48 0.93
C ALA A 128 -0.20 -5.36 1.71
N ILE A 129 -1.15 -4.73 2.42
CA ILE A 129 -2.20 -5.44 3.18
C ILE A 129 -3.13 -6.20 2.25
N VAL A 130 -3.60 -5.57 1.16
CA VAL A 130 -4.62 -6.13 0.27
C VAL A 130 -4.07 -7.22 -0.64
N THR A 131 -2.87 -7.06 -1.16
CA THR A 131 -2.33 -7.93 -2.22
C THR A 131 -2.28 -9.42 -1.86
N PRO A 132 -1.87 -9.85 -0.65
CA PRO A 132 -1.88 -11.28 -0.30
C PRO A 132 -3.27 -11.90 -0.35
N PHE A 133 -4.30 -11.17 0.09
CA PHE A 133 -5.69 -11.64 0.02
C PHE A 133 -6.18 -11.80 -1.42
N VAL A 134 -5.92 -10.80 -2.26
CA VAL A 134 -6.28 -10.88 -3.68
C VAL A 134 -5.53 -12.03 -4.35
N ALA A 135 -4.23 -12.16 -4.09
CA ALA A 135 -3.43 -13.23 -4.68
C ALA A 135 -3.92 -14.63 -4.27
N GLU A 136 -4.31 -14.80 -3.00
CA GLU A 136 -4.73 -16.08 -2.43
C GLU A 136 -6.14 -16.49 -2.85
N TYR A 137 -7.09 -15.53 -2.92
CA TYR A 137 -8.51 -15.85 -3.01
C TYR A 137 -9.16 -15.56 -4.38
N ARG A 138 -8.45 -14.91 -5.31
CA ARG A 138 -9.04 -14.44 -6.59
C ARG A 138 -9.64 -15.53 -7.47
N GLU A 139 -9.13 -16.76 -7.38
CA GLU A 139 -9.63 -17.88 -8.20
C GLU A 139 -10.92 -18.45 -7.63
N ASP A 140 -11.01 -18.52 -6.29
CA ASP A 140 -12.20 -19.07 -5.60
C ASP A 140 -13.29 -18.01 -5.42
N TYR A 141 -12.89 -16.77 -5.18
CA TYR A 141 -13.78 -15.66 -4.83
C TYR A 141 -13.41 -14.40 -5.62
N PRO A 142 -13.81 -14.28 -6.90
CA PRO A 142 -13.44 -13.11 -7.72
C PRO A 142 -13.85 -11.76 -7.13
N ALA A 143 -14.88 -11.72 -6.27
CA ALA A 143 -15.27 -10.50 -5.54
C ALA A 143 -14.17 -9.93 -4.64
N ILE A 144 -13.13 -10.72 -4.32
CA ILE A 144 -11.98 -10.26 -3.52
C ILE A 144 -11.26 -9.07 -4.14
N TYR A 145 -11.35 -8.91 -5.47
CA TYR A 145 -10.81 -7.72 -6.16
C TYR A 145 -11.43 -6.40 -5.68
N ALA A 146 -12.61 -6.44 -5.02
CA ALA A 146 -13.20 -5.26 -4.41
C ALA A 146 -12.30 -4.64 -3.32
N LEU A 147 -11.39 -5.41 -2.72
CA LEU A 147 -10.41 -4.88 -1.77
C LEU A 147 -9.46 -3.86 -2.39
N GLU A 148 -9.22 -3.92 -3.71
CA GLU A 148 -8.39 -2.95 -4.42
C GLU A 148 -8.98 -1.53 -4.43
N ILE A 149 -10.25 -1.37 -4.06
CA ILE A 149 -10.87 -0.07 -3.85
C ILE A 149 -10.16 0.69 -2.71
N LEU A 150 -9.66 0.00 -1.68
CA LEU A 150 -9.03 0.60 -0.51
C LEU A 150 -7.72 1.34 -0.87
N PRO A 151 -6.70 0.69 -1.45
CA PRO A 151 -5.50 1.40 -1.89
C PRO A 151 -5.79 2.41 -3.00
N THR A 152 -6.75 2.14 -3.91
CA THR A 152 -7.14 3.09 -4.96
C THR A 152 -7.75 4.35 -4.38
N TYR A 153 -8.64 4.23 -3.40
CA TYR A 153 -9.19 5.38 -2.67
C TYR A 153 -8.07 6.20 -2.03
N ASP A 154 -7.14 5.55 -1.30
CA ASP A 154 -6.06 6.26 -0.63
C ASP A 154 -5.13 6.95 -1.64
N MET A 155 -4.82 6.34 -2.79
CA MET A 155 -4.07 6.99 -3.87
C MET A 155 -4.71 8.33 -4.28
N ILE A 156 -6.01 8.32 -4.55
CA ILE A 156 -6.74 9.51 -4.97
C ILE A 156 -6.79 10.54 -3.84
N ALA A 157 -7.13 10.11 -2.63
CA ALA A 157 -7.26 10.97 -1.47
C ALA A 157 -5.92 11.66 -1.11
N ARG A 158 -4.79 10.94 -1.19
CA ARG A 158 -3.46 11.50 -0.93
C ARG A 158 -3.06 12.59 -1.92
N VAL A 159 -3.45 12.44 -3.19
CA VAL A 159 -3.23 13.47 -4.21
C VAL A 159 -4.16 14.68 -3.98
N LYS A 160 -5.43 14.42 -3.66
CA LYS A 160 -6.45 15.47 -3.40
C LYS A 160 -6.05 16.40 -2.25
N VAL A 161 -5.55 15.87 -1.15
CA VAL A 161 -5.09 16.68 0.00
C VAL A 161 -3.66 17.22 -0.15
N ARG A 162 -3.07 17.14 -1.34
CA ARG A 162 -1.68 17.57 -1.63
C ARG A 162 -0.63 16.93 -0.71
N GLY A 163 -0.93 15.75 -0.19
CA GLY A 163 0.00 14.97 0.62
C GLY A 163 1.11 14.32 -0.19
N HIS A 164 0.80 13.96 -1.43
CA HIS A 164 1.72 13.25 -2.33
C HIS A 164 1.48 13.65 -3.79
N TRP A 165 2.52 13.53 -4.61
CA TRP A 165 2.46 13.62 -6.06
C TRP A 165 1.85 12.33 -6.66
N GLN A 166 1.41 12.41 -7.92
CA GLN A 166 0.86 11.25 -8.63
C GLN A 166 1.89 10.11 -8.74
N SER A 167 3.14 10.42 -9.03
CA SER A 167 4.20 9.41 -9.07
C SER A 167 4.55 8.82 -7.70
N ASP A 168 4.37 9.57 -6.60
CA ASP A 168 4.60 9.07 -5.24
C ASP A 168 3.58 7.97 -4.88
N VAL A 169 2.31 8.17 -5.25
CA VAL A 169 1.26 7.19 -4.96
C VAL A 169 1.36 5.96 -5.87
N LEU A 170 1.73 6.14 -7.14
CA LEU A 170 2.00 5.02 -8.04
C LEU A 170 3.19 4.18 -7.57
N ALA A 171 4.28 4.83 -7.17
CA ALA A 171 5.45 4.15 -6.59
C ALA A 171 5.08 3.41 -5.31
N GLY A 172 4.27 4.03 -4.44
CA GLY A 172 3.76 3.40 -3.22
C GLY A 172 2.91 2.16 -3.52
N PHE A 173 1.96 2.28 -4.45
CA PHE A 173 1.13 1.15 -4.88
C PHE A 173 1.98 -0.01 -5.43
N THR A 174 2.91 0.30 -6.32
CA THR A 174 3.80 -0.71 -6.91
C THR A 174 4.66 -1.40 -5.85
N LEU A 175 5.22 -0.63 -4.91
CA LEU A 175 6.06 -1.15 -3.83
C LEU A 175 5.25 -2.05 -2.88
N GLY A 176 4.05 -1.61 -2.48
CA GLY A 176 3.16 -2.40 -1.63
C GLY A 176 2.71 -3.69 -2.31
N THR A 177 2.30 -3.61 -3.57
CA THR A 177 1.91 -4.79 -4.37
C THR A 177 3.08 -5.76 -4.54
N ALA A 178 4.29 -5.26 -4.85
CA ALA A 178 5.48 -6.10 -4.97
C ALA A 178 5.81 -6.81 -3.64
N SER A 179 5.72 -6.10 -2.52
CA SER A 179 5.89 -6.66 -1.18
C SER A 179 4.84 -7.74 -0.88
N GLY A 180 3.58 -7.49 -1.24
CA GLY A 180 2.48 -8.44 -1.07
C GLY A 180 2.63 -9.71 -1.91
N VAL A 181 3.00 -9.56 -3.18
CA VAL A 181 3.28 -10.70 -4.07
C VAL A 181 4.46 -11.53 -3.55
N TYR A 182 5.52 -10.87 -3.10
CA TYR A 182 6.67 -11.56 -2.52
C TYR A 182 6.28 -12.32 -1.24
N ALA A 183 5.60 -11.68 -0.31
CA ALA A 183 5.17 -12.33 0.93
C ALA A 183 4.22 -13.52 0.66
N HIS A 184 3.27 -13.38 -0.25
CA HIS A 184 2.37 -14.45 -0.67
C HIS A 184 3.11 -15.62 -1.33
N SER A 185 4.18 -15.37 -2.08
CA SER A 185 4.98 -16.43 -2.73
C SER A 185 5.74 -17.32 -1.74
N ARG A 186 5.84 -16.91 -0.47
CA ARG A 186 6.54 -17.68 0.57
C ARG A 186 5.66 -18.81 1.10
N THR A 187 6.22 -20.00 1.19
CA THR A 187 5.52 -21.17 1.72
C THR A 187 5.12 -20.98 3.18
N GLN A 188 5.98 -20.26 3.94
CA GLN A 188 5.68 -19.84 5.31
C GLN A 188 5.95 -18.34 5.46
N PRO A 189 5.12 -17.64 6.24
CA PRO A 189 5.36 -16.23 6.57
C PRO A 189 6.73 -16.03 7.21
N LEU A 190 7.42 -14.94 6.81
CA LEU A 190 8.78 -14.64 7.27
C LEU A 190 8.86 -14.46 8.78
N ILE A 191 7.91 -13.70 9.34
CA ILE A 191 7.86 -13.43 10.80
C ILE A 191 7.67 -14.72 11.57
N LEU A 192 6.78 -15.61 11.12
CA LEU A 192 6.56 -16.90 11.80
C LEU A 192 7.78 -17.82 11.66
N SER A 193 8.50 -17.77 10.54
CA SER A 193 9.71 -18.58 10.32
C SER A 193 10.93 -18.07 11.09
N ALA A 194 10.98 -16.76 11.37
CA ALA A 194 12.06 -16.13 12.14
C ALA A 194 11.91 -16.31 13.66
N LEU A 195 10.78 -16.84 14.15
CA LEU A 195 10.52 -17.16 15.55
C LEU A 195 10.68 -18.66 15.79
N PRO A 196 11.92 -19.21 15.89
CA PRO A 196 12.14 -20.61 16.18
C PRO A 196 11.74 -20.86 17.64
N GLN A 197 10.74 -21.69 17.86
CA GLN A 197 10.28 -22.18 19.16
C GLN A 197 9.42 -21.24 20.02
N GLY A 198 8.69 -20.31 19.41
CA GLY A 198 7.46 -20.03 20.06
C GLY A 198 7.30 -18.77 20.86
N PHE A 199 6.63 -17.84 20.32
CA PHE A 199 5.52 -17.21 21.02
C PHE A 199 4.24 -17.42 20.19
N MET A 200 3.57 -18.57 20.42
CA MET A 200 2.18 -18.70 20.06
C MET A 200 1.35 -18.10 21.21
N VAL A 201 0.92 -16.89 21.08
CA VAL A 201 -0.22 -16.39 21.84
C VAL A 201 -1.46 -16.82 21.08
N GLY A 202 -1.81 -18.07 21.20
CA GLY A 202 -3.05 -18.64 20.68
C GLY A 202 -4.09 -18.66 21.79
N LEU A 203 -5.14 -17.87 21.69
CA LEU A 203 -6.38 -18.10 22.42
C LEU A 203 -7.08 -19.32 21.80
N ARG A 204 -6.78 -20.52 22.31
CA ARG A 204 -7.47 -21.75 21.93
C ARG A 204 -8.81 -21.80 22.65
N LYS A 205 -9.88 -21.30 22.01
CA LYS A 205 -11.24 -21.48 22.50
C LYS A 205 -11.72 -22.85 22.01
N LYS A 206 -11.78 -23.84 22.90
CA LYS A 206 -12.55 -25.07 22.67
C LYS A 206 -14.03 -24.74 22.91
N PHE A 207 -14.85 -24.96 21.90
CA PHE A 207 -16.30 -25.07 22.03
C PHE A 207 -16.68 -26.53 22.31
#